data_cda369cce0ae9517c89b7df3d13dd1fc
#
_entry.id   cda369cce0ae9517c89b7df3d13dd1fc
#
_cell.length_a   1.000
_cell.length_b   1.000
_cell.length_c   1.000
_cell.angle_alpha   90.00
_cell.angle_beta   90.00
_cell.angle_gamma   90.00
#
_symmetry.space_group_name_H-M   'P 1'
#
loop_
_entity.id
_entity.type
_entity.pdbx_description
1 polymer ?
#
loop_
_entity_poly.entity_id
_entity_poly.type
_entity_poly.pdbx_seq_one_letter_code
_entity_poly.pdbx_strand_id
1 'polypeptide(L)'
;MRSGDAAAMGARPIRPARFWYWVAGAAVVAAVLWFAFSLFLGFQSLNRQVEGFQRVPIPGQAEVSFDEPGGYTLYFEGLGASDEQVSIPSFNVSLTSVGGEGVSIRDYGGSATYDFAGHSGRALGTFRIEEPGRFLLQTEGEPGGVEANVAVGPSVGPAIFRTVILAIAGALVPVLAGAVLAAVVAVRRSRARRHLPAPATQPVATWGQATGPAGWFADPGRRHELRYWDGQRWTEHVSDHGVQGADPL
;
A
#
# COMPACT_ATOMS: atom_id res chain seq x y z
N MET A 1 52.18 -28.86 34.21
CA MET A 1 51.04 -28.27 34.90
C MET A 1 50.63 -27.05 34.13
N ARG A 2 49.57 -27.09 33.64
CA ARG A 2 48.22 -26.76 33.36
C ARG A 2 47.93 -26.72 31.88
N SER A 3 47.48 -27.88 31.42
CA SER A 3 46.59 -27.96 30.25
C SER A 3 45.27 -27.32 30.62
N GLY A 4 44.65 -26.65 29.67
CA GLY A 4 43.22 -26.36 29.76
C GLY A 4 42.95 -24.89 29.69
N ASP A 5 42.77 -24.34 28.50
CA ASP A 5 41.82 -23.29 28.17
C ASP A 5 41.80 -23.12 26.63
N ALA A 6 41.48 -24.20 25.93
CA ALA A 6 40.89 -24.09 24.61
C ALA A 6 39.44 -23.70 24.83
N ALA A 7 39.27 -22.43 25.26
CA ALA A 7 37.97 -21.84 25.45
C ALA A 7 37.15 -21.93 24.14
N ALA A 8 36.02 -22.56 24.26
CA ALA A 8 34.96 -22.63 23.28
C ALA A 8 34.79 -21.25 22.61
N MET A 9 35.30 -21.11 21.40
CA MET A 9 34.92 -20.00 20.51
C MET A 9 33.47 -20.20 20.14
N GLY A 10 32.59 -19.69 21.02
CA GLY A 10 31.17 -19.69 20.81
C GLY A 10 30.87 -19.11 19.44
N ALA A 11 30.25 -19.91 18.59
CA ALA A 11 29.72 -19.45 17.29
C ALA A 11 28.90 -18.20 17.51
N ARG A 12 29.42 -17.06 17.09
CA ARG A 12 28.67 -15.77 17.14
C ARG A 12 27.40 -15.94 16.34
N PRO A 13 26.22 -15.74 16.95
CA PRO A 13 24.95 -15.91 16.25
C PRO A 13 24.92 -14.97 15.05
N ILE A 14 24.61 -15.52 13.87
CA ILE A 14 24.46 -14.75 12.64
C ILE A 14 23.27 -13.79 12.84
N ARG A 15 23.56 -12.53 13.09
CA ARG A 15 22.54 -11.46 13.12
C ARG A 15 22.49 -10.80 11.72
N PRO A 16 21.31 -10.54 11.17
CA PRO A 16 20.16 -9.91 11.81
C PRO A 16 19.09 -10.90 12.27
N ALA A 17 18.60 -10.64 13.48
CA ALA A 17 17.56 -11.43 14.11
C ALA A 17 16.26 -11.43 13.30
N ARG A 18 15.43 -12.47 13.47
CA ARG A 18 14.05 -12.54 12.93
C ARG A 18 13.21 -11.30 13.24
N PHE A 19 13.59 -10.53 14.24
CA PHE A 19 13.01 -9.25 14.66
C PHE A 19 12.83 -8.25 13.49
N TRP A 20 13.76 -8.17 12.54
CA TRP A 20 13.67 -7.21 11.43
C TRP A 20 12.51 -7.50 10.46
N TYR A 21 12.05 -8.73 10.36
CA TYR A 21 10.86 -9.07 9.59
C TYR A 21 9.59 -8.57 10.29
N TRP A 22 9.56 -8.59 11.63
CA TRP A 22 8.48 -7.99 12.40
C TRP A 22 8.44 -6.47 12.24
N VAL A 23 9.61 -5.81 12.20
CA VAL A 23 9.70 -4.36 11.92
C VAL A 23 9.16 -4.04 10.54
N ALA A 24 9.52 -4.81 9.51
CA ALA A 24 8.98 -4.63 8.16
C ALA A 24 7.47 -4.86 8.11
N GLY A 25 6.97 -5.91 8.79
CA GLY A 25 5.54 -6.16 8.92
C GLY A 25 4.80 -5.02 9.62
N ALA A 26 5.35 -4.51 10.72
CA ALA A 26 4.79 -3.37 11.45
C ALA A 26 4.73 -2.09 10.58
N ALA A 27 5.73 -1.86 9.72
CA ALA A 27 5.73 -0.74 8.79
C ALA A 27 4.60 -0.84 7.77
N VAL A 28 4.30 -2.03 7.26
CA VAL A 28 3.17 -2.26 6.34
C VAL A 28 1.85 -2.01 7.06
N VAL A 29 1.68 -2.53 8.28
CA VAL A 29 0.46 -2.30 9.07
C VAL A 29 0.28 -0.80 9.35
N ALA A 30 1.35 -0.10 9.73
CA ALA A 30 1.31 1.35 9.95
C ALA A 30 0.91 2.12 8.68
N ALA A 31 1.40 1.70 7.50
CA ALA A 31 1.02 2.30 6.21
C ALA A 31 -0.46 2.12 5.90
N VAL A 32 -1.01 0.93 6.14
CA VAL A 32 -2.44 0.63 5.95
C VAL A 32 -3.30 1.46 6.90
N LEU A 33 -2.91 1.54 8.17
CA LEU A 33 -3.62 2.35 9.16
C LEU A 33 -3.57 3.84 8.83
N TRP A 34 -2.41 4.34 8.39
CA TRP A 34 -2.28 5.72 7.92
C TRP A 34 -3.19 6.01 6.72
N PHE A 35 -3.21 5.11 5.74
CA PHE A 35 -4.04 5.26 4.56
C PHE A 35 -5.53 5.30 4.92
N ALA A 36 -5.99 4.34 5.71
CA ALA A 36 -7.37 4.29 6.19
C ALA A 36 -7.76 5.54 7.00
N PHE A 37 -6.88 5.97 7.90
CA PHE A 37 -7.07 7.16 8.72
C PHE A 37 -7.13 8.44 7.86
N SER A 38 -6.24 8.56 6.87
CA SER A 38 -6.24 9.70 5.95
C SER A 38 -7.51 9.78 5.11
N LEU A 39 -8.02 8.64 4.63
CA LEU A 39 -9.29 8.57 3.92
C LEU A 39 -10.47 8.95 4.83
N PHE A 40 -10.46 8.46 6.06
CA PHE A 40 -11.49 8.80 7.04
C PHE A 40 -11.55 10.30 7.33
N LEU A 41 -10.40 10.93 7.57
CA LEU A 41 -10.32 12.38 7.75
C LEU A 41 -10.74 13.15 6.50
N GLY A 42 -10.34 12.66 5.33
CA GLY A 42 -10.75 13.25 4.05
C GLY A 42 -12.25 13.19 3.85
N PHE A 43 -12.87 12.06 4.14
CA PHE A 43 -14.33 11.90 4.06
C PHE A 43 -15.07 12.84 5.02
N GLN A 44 -14.61 12.95 6.28
CA GLN A 44 -15.18 13.91 7.22
C GLN A 44 -15.02 15.37 6.76
N SER A 45 -13.90 15.70 6.13
CA SER A 45 -13.66 17.03 5.59
C SER A 45 -14.61 17.35 4.44
N LEU A 46 -14.85 16.38 3.54
CA LEU A 46 -15.79 16.52 2.43
C LEU A 46 -17.23 16.67 2.93
N ASN A 47 -17.64 15.86 3.91
CA ASN A 47 -18.97 16.00 4.50
C ASN A 47 -19.19 17.42 5.05
N ARG A 48 -18.25 17.91 5.86
CA ARG A 48 -18.34 19.28 6.41
C ARG A 48 -18.35 20.34 5.33
N GLN A 49 -17.58 20.14 4.25
CA GLN A 49 -17.55 21.08 3.12
C GLN A 49 -18.89 21.13 2.41
N VAL A 50 -19.52 19.98 2.12
CA VAL A 50 -20.82 19.89 1.46
C VAL A 50 -21.95 20.39 2.36
N GLU A 51 -21.90 20.09 3.65
CA GLU A 51 -22.84 20.66 4.65
C GLU A 51 -22.80 22.19 4.65
N GLY A 52 -21.60 22.77 4.50
CA GLY A 52 -21.39 24.21 4.45
C GLY A 52 -21.78 24.89 3.15
N PHE A 53 -22.26 24.17 2.14
CA PHE A 53 -22.71 24.79 0.90
C PHE A 53 -23.95 25.67 1.14
N GLN A 54 -23.97 26.84 0.52
CA GLN A 54 -25.11 27.72 0.55
C GLN A 54 -26.08 27.28 -0.54
N ARG A 55 -27.36 27.06 -0.15
CA ARG A 55 -28.39 26.47 -1.00
C ARG A 55 -29.50 27.46 -1.31
N VAL A 56 -29.87 27.53 -2.57
CA VAL A 56 -30.95 28.36 -3.04
C VAL A 56 -31.94 27.47 -3.79
N PRO A 57 -33.25 27.49 -3.44
CA PRO A 57 -34.25 26.67 -4.12
C PRO A 57 -34.44 27.11 -5.58
N ILE A 58 -34.91 26.19 -6.40
CA ILE A 58 -35.29 26.47 -7.81
C ILE A 58 -36.81 26.36 -7.94
N PRO A 59 -37.52 27.43 -8.35
CA PRO A 59 -37.08 28.82 -8.50
C PRO A 59 -36.88 29.50 -7.15
N GLY A 60 -35.99 30.49 -7.08
CA GLY A 60 -35.81 31.27 -5.86
C GLY A 60 -34.66 32.26 -5.94
N GLN A 61 -34.48 32.97 -4.84
CA GLN A 61 -33.34 33.88 -4.66
C GLN A 61 -32.87 33.87 -3.20
N ALA A 62 -31.57 33.99 -2.99
CA ALA A 62 -31.00 34.17 -1.67
C ALA A 62 -29.71 34.96 -1.74
N GLU A 63 -29.37 35.62 -0.64
CA GLU A 63 -28.08 36.24 -0.45
C GLU A 63 -27.07 35.13 -0.07
N VAL A 64 -25.98 35.08 -0.80
CA VAL A 64 -24.85 34.16 -0.55
C VAL A 64 -23.61 34.98 -0.21
N SER A 65 -22.80 34.50 0.72
CA SER A 65 -21.57 35.19 1.15
C SER A 65 -20.33 34.37 0.79
N PHE A 66 -19.31 35.08 0.32
CA PHE A 66 -18.01 34.50 0.06
C PHE A 66 -16.97 35.23 0.90
N ASP A 67 -16.35 34.51 1.84
CA ASP A 67 -15.38 35.05 2.79
C ASP A 67 -13.97 35.14 2.19
N GLU A 68 -13.68 34.35 1.15
CA GLU A 68 -12.39 34.29 0.51
C GLU A 68 -12.48 34.48 -1.02
N PRO A 69 -11.51 35.16 -1.64
CA PRO A 69 -11.42 35.19 -3.09
C PRO A 69 -11.02 33.82 -3.62
N GLY A 70 -11.57 33.39 -4.76
CA GLY A 70 -11.25 32.09 -5.29
C GLY A 70 -12.23 31.55 -6.32
N GLY A 71 -12.01 30.32 -6.70
CA GLY A 71 -12.89 29.57 -7.61
C GLY A 71 -13.98 28.84 -6.84
N TYR A 72 -15.20 29.04 -7.26
CA TYR A 72 -16.39 28.40 -6.71
C TYR A 72 -17.11 27.60 -7.80
N THR A 73 -17.89 26.62 -7.36
CA THR A 73 -18.67 25.77 -8.24
C THR A 73 -20.14 25.84 -7.85
N LEU A 74 -21.00 25.94 -8.86
CA LEU A 74 -22.43 25.77 -8.74
C LEU A 74 -22.78 24.31 -8.96
N TYR A 75 -23.58 23.76 -8.08
CA TYR A 75 -24.06 22.39 -8.16
C TYR A 75 -25.60 22.40 -8.22
N PHE A 76 -26.13 21.54 -9.07
CA PHE A 76 -27.54 21.18 -9.00
C PHE A 76 -27.68 20.09 -7.93
N GLU A 77 -28.46 20.34 -6.90
CA GLU A 77 -28.85 19.36 -5.90
C GLU A 77 -30.31 18.97 -6.08
N GLY A 78 -30.57 17.68 -6.15
CA GLY A 78 -31.90 17.11 -6.26
C GLY A 78 -31.86 15.61 -6.17
N LEU A 79 -33.02 14.98 -6.15
CA LEU A 79 -33.13 13.54 -6.06
C LEU A 79 -32.45 12.89 -7.28
N GLY A 80 -31.41 12.08 -7.02
CA GLY A 80 -30.64 11.39 -8.07
C GLY A 80 -29.75 12.33 -8.89
N ALA A 81 -29.43 13.53 -8.43
CA ALA A 81 -28.62 14.49 -9.18
C ALA A 81 -27.20 13.98 -9.47
N SER A 82 -26.66 13.04 -8.67
CA SER A 82 -25.37 12.39 -8.91
C SER A 82 -25.39 11.35 -10.03
N ASP A 83 -26.56 10.86 -10.43
CA ASP A 83 -26.72 9.92 -11.53
C ASP A 83 -26.72 10.68 -12.86
N GLU A 84 -25.71 10.42 -13.71
CA GLU A 84 -25.57 11.06 -15.02
C GLU A 84 -26.73 10.79 -15.97
N GLN A 85 -27.53 9.76 -15.73
CA GLN A 85 -28.72 9.41 -16.54
C GLN A 85 -29.94 10.30 -16.20
N VAL A 86 -29.92 10.94 -15.03
CA VAL A 86 -30.97 11.87 -14.63
C VAL A 86 -30.78 13.21 -15.36
N SER A 87 -31.77 13.61 -16.15
CA SER A 87 -31.73 14.91 -16.84
C SER A 87 -31.90 16.05 -15.84
N ILE A 88 -31.02 17.03 -15.90
CA ILE A 88 -31.16 18.27 -15.15
C ILE A 88 -32.23 19.13 -15.85
N PRO A 89 -33.24 19.63 -15.12
CA PRO A 89 -34.23 20.57 -15.68
C PRO A 89 -33.56 21.81 -16.25
N SER A 90 -34.19 22.44 -17.22
CA SER A 90 -33.73 23.73 -17.76
C SER A 90 -34.06 24.85 -16.80
N PHE A 91 -33.06 25.52 -16.28
CA PHE A 91 -33.22 26.72 -15.45
C PHE A 91 -32.05 27.68 -15.68
N ASN A 92 -32.27 28.96 -15.36
CA ASN A 92 -31.25 29.98 -15.42
C ASN A 92 -30.73 30.31 -14.03
N VAL A 93 -29.41 30.56 -13.95
CA VAL A 93 -28.76 31.01 -12.71
C VAL A 93 -28.03 32.30 -12.98
N SER A 94 -28.25 33.29 -12.14
CA SER A 94 -27.51 34.54 -12.15
C SER A 94 -26.94 34.84 -10.77
N LEU A 95 -25.73 35.36 -10.75
CA LEU A 95 -25.01 35.77 -9.54
C LEU A 95 -24.62 37.25 -9.71
N THR A 96 -25.09 38.08 -8.80
CA THR A 96 -24.86 39.53 -8.86
C THR A 96 -24.33 40.02 -7.52
N SER A 97 -23.28 40.84 -7.52
CA SER A 97 -22.80 41.47 -6.30
C SER A 97 -23.83 42.45 -5.75
N VAL A 98 -23.76 42.75 -4.46
CA VAL A 98 -24.64 43.81 -3.85
C VAL A 98 -24.44 45.17 -4.54
N GLY A 99 -23.30 45.40 -5.18
CA GLY A 99 -23.02 46.57 -6.01
C GLY A 99 -23.68 46.55 -7.41
N GLY A 100 -24.38 45.47 -7.76
CA GLY A 100 -25.09 45.32 -9.06
C GLY A 100 -24.19 44.75 -10.17
N GLU A 101 -22.96 44.33 -9.89
CA GLU A 101 -22.06 43.76 -10.86
C GLU A 101 -22.33 42.25 -11.02
N GLY A 102 -22.59 41.82 -12.26
CA GLY A 102 -22.85 40.41 -12.59
C GLY A 102 -21.56 39.58 -12.63
N VAL A 103 -21.59 38.40 -12.00
CA VAL A 103 -20.47 37.45 -12.03
C VAL A 103 -20.67 36.50 -13.20
N SER A 104 -19.66 36.38 -14.05
CA SER A 104 -19.68 35.42 -15.17
C SER A 104 -19.56 33.98 -14.70
N ILE A 105 -20.60 33.19 -14.96
CA ILE A 105 -20.63 31.76 -14.72
C ILE A 105 -20.22 31.06 -16.02
N ARG A 106 -19.26 30.16 -15.95
CA ARG A 106 -18.79 29.30 -17.06
C ARG A 106 -19.29 27.90 -16.85
N ASP A 107 -19.71 27.24 -17.91
CA ASP A 107 -20.07 25.83 -17.84
C ASP A 107 -18.96 24.99 -17.22
N TYR A 108 -19.34 23.97 -16.45
CA TYR A 108 -18.40 23.04 -15.90
C TYR A 108 -17.83 22.17 -17.03
N GLY A 109 -16.53 22.28 -17.29
CA GLY A 109 -15.87 21.61 -18.43
C GLY A 109 -15.69 20.10 -18.29
N GLY A 110 -16.59 19.42 -17.58
CA GLY A 110 -16.55 17.99 -17.35
C GLY A 110 -17.75 17.52 -16.54
N SER A 111 -17.64 16.35 -15.90
CA SER A 111 -18.64 15.82 -14.97
C SER A 111 -18.01 15.74 -13.58
N ALA A 112 -18.64 16.35 -12.60
CA ALA A 112 -18.30 16.19 -11.20
C ALA A 112 -19.58 16.07 -10.38
N THR A 113 -19.71 14.93 -9.74
CA THR A 113 -20.86 14.59 -8.90
C THR A 113 -20.41 14.33 -7.47
N TYR A 114 -21.32 14.50 -6.53
CA TYR A 114 -21.12 14.07 -5.15
C TYR A 114 -22.42 13.50 -4.58
N ASP A 115 -22.24 12.63 -3.60
CA ASP A 115 -23.29 12.06 -2.78
C ASP A 115 -22.77 11.94 -1.34
N PHE A 116 -22.92 13.06 -0.60
CA PHE A 116 -22.38 13.19 0.75
C PHE A 116 -23.36 13.94 1.65
N ALA A 117 -23.33 13.65 2.93
CA ALA A 117 -24.12 14.35 3.94
C ALA A 117 -25.64 14.37 3.65
N GLY A 118 -26.14 13.35 2.93
CA GLY A 118 -27.54 13.30 2.52
C GLY A 118 -27.90 14.22 1.36
N HIS A 119 -26.91 14.82 0.71
CA HIS A 119 -27.07 15.65 -0.48
C HIS A 119 -26.46 14.98 -1.70
N SER A 120 -27.20 14.95 -2.79
CA SER A 120 -26.75 14.46 -4.09
C SER A 120 -26.69 15.62 -5.06
N GLY A 121 -25.51 15.86 -5.64
CA GLY A 121 -25.28 17.03 -6.47
C GLY A 121 -24.42 16.76 -7.70
N ARG A 122 -24.66 17.59 -8.76
CA ARG A 122 -23.88 17.60 -10.00
C ARG A 122 -23.44 19.01 -10.33
N ALA A 123 -22.15 19.17 -10.66
CA ALA A 123 -21.60 20.46 -11.06
C ALA A 123 -22.25 20.97 -12.35
N LEU A 124 -22.66 22.22 -12.32
CA LEU A 124 -23.26 22.95 -13.44
C LEU A 124 -22.26 23.89 -14.07
N GLY A 125 -21.61 24.68 -13.22
CA GLY A 125 -20.74 25.74 -13.69
C GLY A 125 -19.76 26.19 -12.63
N THR A 126 -18.79 26.96 -13.05
CA THR A 126 -17.77 27.55 -12.20
C THR A 126 -17.73 29.06 -12.38
N PHE A 127 -17.41 29.74 -11.32
CA PHE A 127 -17.17 31.18 -11.34
C PHE A 127 -16.01 31.55 -10.39
N ARG A 128 -15.54 32.76 -10.51
CA ARG A 128 -14.49 33.28 -9.66
C ARG A 128 -14.95 34.50 -8.89
N ILE A 129 -14.72 34.51 -7.62
CA ILE A 129 -14.88 35.68 -6.75
C ILE A 129 -13.53 36.35 -6.62
N GLU A 130 -13.44 37.62 -6.99
CA GLU A 130 -12.20 38.41 -6.88
C GLU A 130 -12.12 39.10 -5.53
N GLU A 131 -13.24 39.62 -5.06
CA GLU A 131 -13.38 40.31 -3.78
C GLU A 131 -14.40 39.62 -2.90
N PRO A 132 -14.07 39.31 -1.64
CA PRO A 132 -15.01 38.77 -0.67
C PRO A 132 -16.20 39.69 -0.48
N GLY A 133 -17.37 39.13 -0.24
CA GLY A 133 -18.55 39.93 -0.07
C GLY A 133 -19.85 39.13 -0.14
N ARG A 134 -20.95 39.90 -0.23
CA ARG A 134 -22.29 39.35 -0.36
C ARG A 134 -22.79 39.48 -1.81
N PHE A 135 -23.43 38.45 -2.27
CA PHE A 135 -23.95 38.35 -3.63
C PHE A 135 -25.40 37.86 -3.59
N LEU A 136 -26.18 38.27 -4.55
CA LEU A 136 -27.52 37.76 -4.75
C LEU A 136 -27.46 36.62 -5.79
N LEU A 137 -27.78 35.41 -5.36
CA LEU A 137 -27.96 34.27 -6.26
C LEU A 137 -29.44 34.13 -6.58
N GLN A 138 -29.77 34.19 -7.85
CA GLN A 138 -31.15 34.06 -8.35
C GLN A 138 -31.24 32.87 -9.30
N THR A 139 -32.26 32.07 -9.12
CA THR A 139 -32.58 30.90 -9.96
C THR A 139 -33.98 31.05 -10.55
N GLU A 140 -34.08 30.86 -11.85
CA GLU A 140 -35.35 31.00 -12.59
C GLU A 140 -35.57 29.73 -13.41
N GLY A 141 -36.76 29.15 -13.33
CA GLY A 141 -37.14 27.96 -14.09
C GLY A 141 -38.10 27.07 -13.31
N GLU A 142 -38.55 26.02 -13.94
CA GLU A 142 -39.42 25.02 -13.32
C GLU A 142 -38.64 23.74 -13.06
N PRO A 143 -38.52 23.31 -11.81
CA PRO A 143 -37.72 22.10 -11.46
C PRO A 143 -38.44 20.77 -11.80
N GLY A 144 -39.52 20.82 -12.59
CA GLY A 144 -40.23 19.62 -13.03
C GLY A 144 -40.98 18.87 -11.93
N GLY A 145 -41.39 19.57 -10.86
CA GLY A 145 -42.15 18.97 -9.75
C GLY A 145 -41.29 18.24 -8.69
N VAL A 146 -39.97 18.39 -8.76
CA VAL A 146 -39.02 17.83 -7.77
C VAL A 146 -38.41 18.99 -6.97
N GLU A 147 -38.28 18.82 -5.65
CA GLU A 147 -37.52 19.79 -4.86
C GLU A 147 -36.05 19.77 -5.31
N ALA A 148 -35.60 20.89 -5.84
CA ALA A 148 -34.25 21.04 -6.33
C ALA A 148 -33.63 22.36 -5.84
N ASN A 149 -32.37 22.37 -5.60
CA ASN A 149 -31.62 23.52 -5.15
C ASN A 149 -30.40 23.75 -6.05
N VAL A 150 -29.94 24.98 -6.10
CA VAL A 150 -28.57 25.31 -6.51
C VAL A 150 -27.74 25.45 -5.25
N ALA A 151 -26.72 24.60 -5.12
CA ALA A 151 -25.75 24.69 -4.06
C ALA A 151 -24.47 25.37 -4.55
N VAL A 152 -23.90 26.24 -3.72
CA VAL A 152 -22.70 26.99 -4.05
C VAL A 152 -21.63 26.70 -3.00
N GLY A 153 -20.48 26.34 -3.47
CA GLY A 153 -19.34 26.08 -2.57
C GLY A 153 -18.02 25.94 -3.31
N PRO A 154 -16.94 25.78 -2.58
CA PRO A 154 -15.63 25.50 -3.19
C PRO A 154 -15.68 24.16 -3.94
N SER A 155 -14.88 24.06 -5.01
CA SER A 155 -14.81 22.85 -5.83
C SER A 155 -14.35 21.64 -4.98
N VAL A 156 -15.14 20.57 -4.97
CA VAL A 156 -14.83 19.34 -4.20
C VAL A 156 -13.68 18.53 -4.83
N GLY A 157 -13.50 18.61 -6.15
CA GLY A 157 -12.48 17.84 -6.88
C GLY A 157 -11.06 18.05 -6.37
N PRO A 158 -10.54 19.28 -6.24
CA PRO A 158 -9.20 19.54 -5.69
C PRO A 158 -9.02 19.03 -4.26
N ALA A 159 -10.06 19.09 -3.41
CA ALA A 159 -10.01 18.59 -2.05
C ALA A 159 -9.86 17.05 -2.02
N ILE A 160 -10.64 16.36 -2.86
CA ILE A 160 -10.54 14.90 -3.03
C ILE A 160 -9.13 14.54 -3.53
N PHE A 161 -8.67 15.19 -4.60
CA PHE A 161 -7.36 14.92 -5.19
C PHE A 161 -6.23 15.09 -4.16
N ARG A 162 -6.22 16.20 -3.43
CA ARG A 162 -5.25 16.46 -2.36
C ARG A 162 -5.28 15.38 -1.28
N THR A 163 -6.47 14.98 -0.84
CA THR A 163 -6.63 13.94 0.19
C THR A 163 -6.07 12.61 -0.28
N VAL A 164 -6.39 12.20 -1.49
CA VAL A 164 -5.92 10.93 -2.08
C VAL A 164 -4.39 10.95 -2.24
N ILE A 165 -3.82 12.04 -2.76
CA ILE A 165 -2.37 12.17 -2.91
C ILE A 165 -1.65 12.09 -1.56
N LEU A 166 -2.15 12.80 -0.54
CA LEU A 166 -1.55 12.76 0.80
C LEU A 166 -1.67 11.38 1.46
N ALA A 167 -2.80 10.68 1.25
CA ALA A 167 -2.99 9.33 1.74
C ALA A 167 -2.00 8.35 1.10
N ILE A 168 -1.85 8.42 -0.22
CA ILE A 168 -0.91 7.57 -0.98
C ILE A 168 0.54 7.90 -0.61
N ALA A 169 0.92 9.18 -0.61
CA ALA A 169 2.29 9.59 -0.29
C ALA A 169 2.69 9.16 1.13
N GLY A 170 1.80 9.39 2.11
CA GLY A 170 2.05 9.00 3.49
C GLY A 170 2.13 7.48 3.71
N ALA A 171 1.39 6.68 2.93
CA ALA A 171 1.48 5.23 2.97
C ALA A 171 2.73 4.69 2.26
N LEU A 172 3.15 5.33 1.17
CA LEU A 172 4.28 4.89 0.35
C LEU A 172 5.61 4.97 1.09
N VAL A 173 5.82 6.02 1.88
CA VAL A 173 7.06 6.23 2.64
C VAL A 173 7.40 5.07 3.57
N PRO A 174 6.53 4.62 4.49
CA PRO A 174 6.86 3.48 5.37
C PRO A 174 6.98 2.16 4.61
N VAL A 175 6.22 1.95 3.53
CA VAL A 175 6.34 0.75 2.69
C VAL A 175 7.72 0.70 2.02
N LEU A 176 8.16 1.79 1.39
CA LEU A 176 9.48 1.87 0.77
C LEU A 176 10.61 1.71 1.80
N ALA A 177 10.50 2.36 2.95
CA ALA A 177 11.47 2.21 4.03
C ALA A 177 11.54 0.75 4.51
N GLY A 178 10.40 0.08 4.68
CA GLY A 178 10.32 -1.33 5.03
C GLY A 178 10.94 -2.25 3.97
N ALA A 179 10.68 -1.99 2.69
CA ALA A 179 11.24 -2.75 1.57
C ALA A 179 12.77 -2.60 1.49
N VAL A 180 13.29 -1.38 1.62
CA VAL A 180 14.75 -1.12 1.65
C VAL A 180 15.38 -1.83 2.84
N LEU A 181 14.77 -1.74 4.01
CA LEU A 181 15.27 -2.42 5.20
C LEU A 181 15.32 -3.94 5.00
N ALA A 182 14.25 -4.54 4.49
CA ALA A 182 14.19 -5.96 4.18
C ALA A 182 15.25 -6.37 3.15
N ALA A 183 15.46 -5.58 2.11
CA ALA A 183 16.50 -5.82 1.10
C ALA A 183 17.91 -5.76 1.70
N VAL A 184 18.20 -4.75 2.52
CA VAL A 184 19.51 -4.63 3.22
C VAL A 184 19.76 -5.84 4.12
N VAL A 185 18.74 -6.26 4.89
CA VAL A 185 18.82 -7.44 5.76
C VAL A 185 19.06 -8.70 4.94
N ALA A 186 18.34 -8.89 3.83
CA ALA A 186 18.51 -10.04 2.94
C ALA A 186 19.92 -10.11 2.34
N VAL A 187 20.44 -8.96 1.83
CA VAL A 187 21.79 -8.87 1.25
C VAL A 187 22.86 -9.15 2.31
N ARG A 188 22.75 -8.58 3.51
CA ARG A 188 23.70 -8.86 4.60
C ARG A 188 23.68 -10.33 5.00
N ARG A 189 22.51 -10.96 5.04
CA ARG A 189 22.36 -12.37 5.36
C ARG A 189 22.94 -13.27 4.27
N SER A 190 22.74 -12.96 3.00
CA SER A 190 23.29 -13.74 1.88
C SER A 190 24.82 -13.65 1.85
N ARG A 191 25.40 -12.47 2.12
CA ARG A 191 26.85 -12.29 2.23
C ARG A 191 27.42 -13.08 3.41
N ALA A 192 26.78 -13.06 4.58
CA ALA A 192 27.20 -13.82 5.74
C ALA A 192 27.20 -15.34 5.49
N ARG A 193 26.26 -15.85 4.68
CA ARG A 193 26.20 -17.28 4.31
C ARG A 193 27.32 -17.67 3.34
N ARG A 194 27.79 -16.76 2.49
CA ARG A 194 28.88 -17.03 1.54
C ARG A 194 30.26 -17.11 2.22
N HIS A 195 30.39 -16.58 3.43
CA HIS A 195 31.62 -16.64 4.22
C HIS A 195 31.65 -17.80 5.25
N LEU A 196 30.59 -18.63 5.29
CA LEU A 196 30.69 -19.88 6.02
C LEU A 196 31.63 -20.77 5.22
N PRO A 197 32.75 -21.30 5.83
CA PRO A 197 33.54 -22.29 5.16
C PRO A 197 32.62 -23.44 4.76
N ALA A 198 32.77 -23.91 3.52
CA ALA A 198 32.08 -25.12 3.11
C ALA A 198 32.31 -26.18 4.19
N PRO A 199 31.27 -26.96 4.57
CA PRO A 199 31.51 -28.08 5.47
C PRO A 199 32.70 -28.85 4.89
N ALA A 200 33.72 -29.02 5.72
CA ALA A 200 34.93 -29.73 5.30
C ALA A 200 34.45 -31.00 4.60
N THR A 201 34.58 -31.03 3.28
CA THR A 201 34.36 -32.24 2.49
C THR A 201 35.32 -33.24 3.09
N GLN A 202 34.79 -34.19 3.86
CA GLN A 202 35.60 -35.34 4.24
C GLN A 202 36.18 -35.85 2.93
N PRO A 203 37.52 -36.04 2.87
CA PRO A 203 38.14 -36.54 1.64
C PRO A 203 37.38 -37.80 1.22
N VAL A 204 36.81 -37.77 0.04
CA VAL A 204 36.20 -38.95 -0.58
C VAL A 204 37.37 -39.96 -0.63
N ALA A 205 37.26 -41.03 0.14
CA ALA A 205 38.27 -42.09 0.10
C ALA A 205 38.41 -42.55 -1.34
N THR A 206 39.54 -42.21 -1.94
CA THR A 206 39.91 -42.67 -3.29
C THR A 206 40.06 -44.20 -3.18
N TRP A 207 39.44 -44.92 -4.11
CA TRP A 207 39.59 -46.36 -4.25
C TRP A 207 41.07 -46.76 -4.09
N GLY A 208 41.47 -47.39 -2.99
CA GLY A 208 42.82 -47.86 -2.81
C GLY A 208 43.55 -47.54 -1.52
N GLN A 209 43.05 -46.67 -0.65
CA GLN A 209 43.76 -46.32 0.59
C GLN A 209 42.88 -46.39 1.84
N ALA A 210 42.44 -47.58 2.20
CA ALA A 210 42.12 -47.86 3.59
C ALA A 210 43.43 -48.31 4.28
N THR A 211 44.07 -47.42 5.00
CA THR A 211 45.21 -47.76 5.87
C THR A 211 44.65 -48.11 7.24
N GLY A 212 44.23 -49.35 7.41
CA GLY A 212 43.67 -49.81 8.67
C GLY A 212 43.73 -51.36 8.75
N PRO A 213 43.59 -51.92 9.96
CA PRO A 213 43.49 -53.38 10.13
C PRO A 213 42.26 -53.91 9.41
N ALA A 214 42.22 -55.17 9.08
CA ALA A 214 41.08 -55.85 8.49
C ALA A 214 39.80 -55.59 9.29
N GLY A 215 38.70 -55.28 8.60
CA GLY A 215 37.46 -54.96 9.25
C GLY A 215 36.34 -54.48 8.28
N TRP A 216 35.19 -54.26 8.83
CA TRP A 216 34.03 -53.71 8.09
C TRP A 216 34.07 -52.18 8.08
N PHE A 217 34.01 -51.59 6.89
CA PHE A 217 34.01 -50.14 6.69
C PHE A 217 32.94 -49.76 5.70
N ALA A 218 32.57 -48.48 5.67
CA ALA A 218 31.58 -47.96 4.71
C ALA A 218 31.99 -48.32 3.28
N ASP A 219 31.07 -48.90 2.49
CA ASP A 219 31.34 -49.31 1.12
C ASP A 219 31.76 -48.11 0.25
N PRO A 220 33.00 -48.13 -0.28
CA PRO A 220 33.48 -47.04 -1.13
C PRO A 220 32.66 -46.94 -2.45
N GLY A 221 32.07 -48.03 -2.92
CA GLY A 221 31.14 -48.04 -4.06
C GLY A 221 29.78 -47.50 -3.77
N ARG A 222 29.46 -47.27 -2.51
CA ARG A 222 28.11 -46.80 -2.05
C ARG A 222 26.97 -47.68 -2.52
N ARG A 223 27.21 -48.92 -2.86
CA ARG A 223 26.16 -49.88 -3.24
C ARG A 223 25.60 -50.61 -2.04
N HIS A 224 26.42 -50.68 -0.95
CA HIS A 224 26.09 -51.34 0.31
C HIS A 224 26.45 -50.42 1.48
N GLU A 225 25.92 -50.71 2.67
CA GLU A 225 26.25 -49.94 3.89
C GLU A 225 27.71 -50.18 4.31
N LEU A 226 28.16 -51.44 4.30
CA LEU A 226 29.49 -51.81 4.69
C LEU A 226 30.11 -52.80 3.69
N ARG A 227 31.45 -52.70 3.50
CA ARG A 227 32.25 -53.66 2.75
C ARG A 227 33.46 -54.06 3.61
N TYR A 228 33.87 -55.29 3.47
CA TYR A 228 34.99 -55.82 4.27
C TYR A 228 36.32 -55.48 3.61
N TRP A 229 37.24 -54.91 4.40
CA TRP A 229 38.62 -54.63 4.08
C TRP A 229 39.50 -55.69 4.72
N ASP A 230 40.34 -56.36 3.94
CA ASP A 230 41.19 -57.46 4.42
C ASP A 230 42.56 -57.01 5.01
N GLY A 231 42.76 -55.67 5.03
CA GLY A 231 44.06 -55.07 5.45
C GLY A 231 44.89 -54.63 4.25
N GLN A 232 44.59 -55.07 3.02
CA GLN A 232 45.30 -54.70 1.79
C GLN A 232 44.39 -54.28 0.65
N ARG A 233 43.21 -54.85 0.57
CA ARG A 233 42.21 -54.56 -0.50
C ARG A 233 40.79 -54.72 0.00
N TRP A 234 39.89 -54.08 -0.73
CA TRP A 234 38.47 -54.32 -0.56
C TRP A 234 38.08 -55.70 -1.08
N THR A 235 37.26 -56.40 -0.33
CA THR A 235 36.76 -57.72 -0.72
C THR A 235 35.35 -57.64 -1.29
N GLU A 236 34.87 -58.77 -1.80
CA GLU A 236 33.49 -58.89 -2.28
C GLU A 236 32.45 -58.97 -1.14
N HIS A 237 32.89 -59.11 0.12
CA HIS A 237 31.97 -59.21 1.25
C HIS A 237 31.35 -57.88 1.59
N VAL A 238 30.03 -57.82 1.59
CA VAL A 238 29.22 -56.63 1.89
C VAL A 238 28.22 -56.93 3.00
N SER A 239 27.72 -55.88 3.65
CA SER A 239 26.68 -56.02 4.68
C SER A 239 25.74 -54.84 4.62
N ASP A 240 24.44 -55.15 4.62
CA ASP A 240 23.34 -54.20 4.70
C ASP A 240 22.44 -54.60 5.86
N HIS A 241 22.15 -53.62 6.75
CA HIS A 241 21.29 -53.82 7.92
C HIS A 241 21.72 -55.04 8.77
N GLY A 242 23.01 -55.36 8.81
CA GLY A 242 23.57 -56.50 9.54
C GLY A 242 23.43 -57.86 8.80
N VAL A 243 22.89 -57.89 7.58
CA VAL A 243 22.84 -59.07 6.72
C VAL A 243 24.06 -59.07 5.81
N GLN A 244 24.88 -60.14 5.89
CA GLN A 244 26.08 -60.28 5.09
C GLN A 244 25.78 -60.90 3.72
N GLY A 245 26.46 -60.39 2.69
CA GLY A 245 26.33 -60.82 1.31
C GLY A 245 27.65 -60.75 0.57
N ALA A 246 27.67 -61.10 -0.71
CA ALA A 246 28.78 -60.92 -1.61
C ALA A 246 28.38 -60.12 -2.82
N ASP A 247 29.15 -59.08 -3.15
CA ASP A 247 29.00 -58.24 -4.34
C ASP A 247 30.38 -58.00 -4.96
N PRO A 248 30.67 -58.57 -6.14
CA PRO A 248 31.95 -58.40 -6.82
C PRO A 248 32.29 -56.94 -7.04
N LEU A 249 33.58 -56.60 -7.01
CA LEU A 249 34.10 -55.23 -7.22
C LEU A 249 33.93 -54.76 -8.66
#